data_81e19d2f9c3fe7b447753a468d21a941
#
_entry.id   81e19d2f9c3fe7b447753a468d21a941
#
_cell.length_a   1.000
_cell.length_b   1.000
_cell.length_c   1.000
_cell.angle_alpha   90.00
_cell.angle_beta   90.00
_cell.angle_gamma   90.00
#
_symmetry.space_group_name_H-M   'P 1'
#
loop_
_entity.id
_entity.type
_entity.pdbx_description
1 polymer ?
#
loop_
_entity_poly.entity_id
_entity_poly.type
_entity_poly.pdbx_seq_one_letter_code
_entity_poly.pdbx_strand_id
1 'polypeptide(L)'
;MSAPTANRSASGVFSPTRAHIQQRTLRTDRWWMSPLRIDLGFAAFVIYATARAFQRDYFFFPKYHYLTPFYSPCLSKACGDASDFWPQILPNVWWLPFAALSLPFLLLFRLTCYYYRGAYYRTVWQSPTACAVAEPRVHYTGETRFPLIVQNTHRYFFYVAGIISVINSYDAIVAFHSDDGPGGFGFGLGNVIMVVNVIMLWVYTLSCHSCRHVTGGRLKNFSKHPVRYWIWTQVSKLNTRHKLYAWITLGTLMLTDFYIMLVASGAIPDLRFIG
;
A
#
# COMPACT_ATOMS: atom_id res chain seq x y z
N MET A 1 -0.77 -50.42 -16.63
CA MET A 1 -0.87 -49.02 -16.11
C MET A 1 -0.07 -48.14 -17.03
N SER A 2 -0.76 -47.42 -17.92
CA SER A 2 -0.12 -46.53 -18.91
C SER A 2 0.24 -45.22 -18.24
N ALA A 3 1.49 -44.82 -18.33
CA ALA A 3 1.93 -43.50 -17.85
C ALA A 3 1.20 -42.36 -18.60
N PRO A 4 0.85 -41.27 -17.95
CA PRO A 4 0.19 -40.15 -18.60
C PRO A 4 1.15 -39.52 -19.63
N THR A 5 0.70 -39.41 -20.88
CA THR A 5 1.43 -38.75 -21.94
C THR A 5 1.63 -37.28 -21.62
N ALA A 6 2.91 -36.87 -21.49
CA ALA A 6 3.26 -35.48 -21.31
C ALA A 6 2.91 -34.69 -22.58
N ASN A 7 2.01 -33.70 -22.45
CA ASN A 7 1.62 -32.83 -23.53
C ASN A 7 2.76 -31.80 -23.80
N ARG A 8 3.48 -31.95 -24.90
CA ARG A 8 4.53 -30.99 -25.31
C ARG A 8 3.85 -29.70 -25.81
N SER A 9 4.12 -28.59 -25.20
CA SER A 9 3.76 -27.28 -25.77
C SER A 9 4.68 -26.97 -26.96
N ALA A 10 4.19 -26.22 -27.94
CA ALA A 10 4.91 -25.84 -29.16
C ALA A 10 6.24 -25.09 -28.92
N SER A 11 6.54 -24.67 -27.69
CA SER A 11 7.81 -24.02 -27.29
C SER A 11 8.89 -24.96 -26.78
N GLY A 12 8.65 -26.26 -26.75
CA GLY A 12 9.62 -27.23 -26.24
C GLY A 12 9.87 -27.22 -24.73
N VAL A 13 9.18 -26.33 -23.99
CA VAL A 13 9.27 -26.26 -22.55
C VAL A 13 8.24 -27.24 -21.95
N PHE A 14 8.70 -28.19 -21.16
CA PHE A 14 7.83 -29.06 -20.37
C PHE A 14 7.07 -28.20 -19.35
N SER A 15 5.77 -27.98 -19.58
CA SER A 15 4.88 -27.53 -18.51
C SER A 15 4.51 -28.77 -17.68
N PRO A 16 5.04 -28.94 -16.46
CA PRO A 16 4.57 -30.02 -15.61
C PRO A 16 3.07 -29.82 -15.38
N THR A 17 2.28 -30.84 -15.70
CA THR A 17 0.86 -30.84 -15.36
C THR A 17 0.76 -30.71 -13.85
N ARG A 18 0.06 -29.67 -13.40
CA ARG A 18 -0.12 -29.41 -11.98
C ARG A 18 -0.85 -30.61 -11.35
N ALA A 19 -0.31 -31.12 -10.26
CA ALA A 19 -0.96 -32.21 -9.53
C ALA A 19 -2.30 -31.72 -8.99
N HIS A 20 -3.37 -32.47 -9.27
CA HIS A 20 -4.71 -32.20 -8.75
C HIS A 20 -4.99 -33.04 -7.52
N ILE A 21 -5.54 -32.43 -6.49
CA ILE A 21 -6.11 -33.12 -5.35
C ILE A 21 -7.54 -33.53 -5.77
N GLN A 22 -7.69 -34.76 -6.23
CA GLN A 22 -8.98 -35.30 -6.72
C GLN A 22 -9.90 -35.74 -5.57
N GLN A 23 -9.31 -36.09 -4.42
CA GLN A 23 -10.08 -36.56 -3.27
C GLN A 23 -10.58 -35.39 -2.43
N ARG A 24 -11.75 -35.57 -1.82
CA ARG A 24 -12.27 -34.61 -0.84
C ARG A 24 -11.27 -34.50 0.32
N THR A 25 -10.89 -33.28 0.66
CA THR A 25 -10.02 -33.03 1.79
C THR A 25 -10.66 -33.48 3.12
N LEU A 26 -9.85 -34.12 3.97
CA LEU A 26 -10.23 -34.41 5.36
C LEU A 26 -9.86 -33.28 6.32
N ARG A 27 -9.40 -32.16 5.80
CA ARG A 27 -8.99 -31.00 6.59
C ARG A 27 -10.20 -30.37 7.27
N THR A 28 -10.16 -30.24 8.61
CA THR A 28 -11.24 -29.70 9.44
C THR A 28 -10.99 -28.31 9.97
N ASP A 29 -9.74 -27.78 9.82
CA ASP A 29 -9.37 -26.45 10.25
C ASP A 29 -9.98 -25.34 9.36
N ARG A 30 -10.12 -24.16 9.93
CA ARG A 30 -10.67 -22.98 9.23
C ARG A 30 -9.61 -22.27 8.39
N TRP A 31 -8.97 -22.99 7.45
CA TRP A 31 -7.90 -22.51 6.59
C TRP A 31 -8.24 -21.21 5.82
N TRP A 32 -9.50 -21.03 5.46
CA TRP A 32 -10.03 -19.87 4.73
C TRP A 32 -10.10 -18.60 5.57
N MET A 33 -10.11 -18.70 6.89
CA MET A 33 -10.34 -17.55 7.79
C MET A 33 -9.21 -16.53 7.71
N SER A 34 -7.95 -16.97 7.60
CA SER A 34 -6.80 -16.05 7.52
C SER A 34 -6.80 -15.22 6.22
N PRO A 35 -6.91 -15.81 5.02
CA PRO A 35 -7.01 -15.02 3.79
C PRO A 35 -8.29 -14.14 3.76
N LEU A 36 -9.43 -14.64 4.24
CA LEU A 36 -10.65 -13.84 4.29
C LEU A 36 -10.51 -12.57 5.16
N ARG A 37 -9.88 -12.67 6.33
CA ARG A 37 -9.63 -11.47 7.17
C ARG A 37 -8.79 -10.42 6.46
N ILE A 38 -7.82 -10.86 5.68
CA ILE A 38 -6.98 -9.95 4.88
C ILE A 38 -7.80 -9.25 3.82
N ASP A 39 -8.63 -9.99 3.08
CA ASP A 39 -9.47 -9.45 2.03
C ASP A 39 -10.53 -8.49 2.59
N LEU A 40 -11.18 -8.85 3.70
CA LEU A 40 -12.16 -7.97 4.36
C LEU A 40 -11.52 -6.69 4.91
N GLY A 41 -10.37 -6.79 5.56
CA GLY A 41 -9.66 -5.60 6.05
C GLY A 41 -9.21 -4.69 4.91
N PHE A 42 -8.75 -5.26 3.80
CA PHE A 42 -8.39 -4.50 2.62
C PHE A 42 -9.60 -3.88 1.92
N ALA A 43 -10.71 -4.62 1.82
CA ALA A 43 -11.97 -4.11 1.28
C ALA A 43 -12.52 -2.94 2.11
N ALA A 44 -12.47 -3.04 3.45
CA ALA A 44 -12.85 -1.95 4.34
C ALA A 44 -12.02 -0.68 4.10
N PHE A 45 -10.70 -0.84 3.92
CA PHE A 45 -9.83 0.29 3.55
C PHE A 45 -10.22 0.90 2.20
N VAL A 46 -10.48 0.08 1.17
CA VAL A 46 -10.87 0.57 -0.17
C VAL A 46 -12.19 1.33 -0.10
N ILE A 47 -13.18 0.80 0.60
CA ILE A 47 -14.48 1.46 0.77
C ILE A 47 -14.29 2.80 1.49
N TYR A 48 -13.57 2.82 2.61
CA TYR A 48 -13.29 4.03 3.37
C TYR A 48 -12.57 5.08 2.50
N ALA A 49 -11.45 4.71 1.88
CA ALA A 49 -10.63 5.62 1.06
C ALA A 49 -11.42 6.17 -0.14
N THR A 50 -12.26 5.34 -0.76
CA THR A 50 -13.14 5.77 -1.86
C THR A 50 -14.19 6.76 -1.37
N ALA A 51 -14.87 6.48 -0.25
CA ALA A 51 -15.84 7.39 0.33
C ALA A 51 -15.20 8.75 0.65
N ARG A 52 -14.03 8.75 1.27
CA ARG A 52 -13.26 9.96 1.58
C ARG A 52 -12.84 10.72 0.32
N ALA A 53 -12.39 10.03 -0.73
CA ALA A 53 -12.00 10.67 -1.99
C ALA A 53 -13.14 11.45 -2.65
N PHE A 54 -14.38 10.94 -2.57
CA PHE A 54 -15.56 11.61 -3.15
C PHE A 54 -16.24 12.59 -2.21
N GLN A 55 -15.94 12.56 -0.91
CA GLN A 55 -16.50 13.52 0.06
C GLN A 55 -16.00 14.94 -0.22
N ARG A 56 -14.74 15.14 -0.60
CA ARG A 56 -14.11 16.43 -0.98
C ARG A 56 -14.12 17.52 0.10
N ASP A 57 -14.49 17.18 1.32
CA ASP A 57 -14.57 18.09 2.45
C ASP A 57 -13.70 17.60 3.60
N TYR A 58 -13.31 18.52 4.46
CA TYR A 58 -12.58 18.24 5.70
C TYR A 58 -11.27 17.48 5.49
N PHE A 59 -10.59 17.75 4.39
CA PHE A 59 -9.29 17.13 4.07
C PHE A 59 -8.10 18.00 4.47
N PHE A 60 -8.33 19.27 4.79
CA PHE A 60 -7.30 20.21 5.19
C PHE A 60 -7.77 21.06 6.38
N PHE A 61 -6.89 21.30 7.36
CA PHE A 61 -7.13 22.19 8.47
C PHE A 61 -6.11 23.35 8.42
N PRO A 62 -6.55 24.58 8.01
CA PRO A 62 -5.64 25.68 7.71
C PRO A 62 -4.79 26.12 8.90
N LYS A 63 -5.37 26.19 10.10
CA LYS A 63 -4.72 26.74 11.31
C LYS A 63 -3.38 26.04 11.62
N TYR A 64 -3.25 24.74 11.34
CA TYR A 64 -2.05 23.94 11.62
C TYR A 64 -1.51 23.25 10.37
N HIS A 65 -1.96 23.63 9.20
CA HIS A 65 -1.57 23.04 7.91
C HIS A 65 -1.69 21.51 7.84
N TYR A 66 -2.67 20.94 8.55
CA TYR A 66 -2.89 19.49 8.51
C TYR A 66 -3.58 19.10 7.21
N LEU A 67 -2.85 18.41 6.33
CA LEU A 67 -3.38 17.84 5.10
C LEU A 67 -3.50 16.33 5.24
N THR A 68 -4.67 15.75 4.85
CA THR A 68 -4.82 14.31 4.89
C THR A 68 -3.95 13.61 3.85
N PRO A 69 -3.39 12.42 4.16
CA PRO A 69 -2.52 11.70 3.23
C PRO A 69 -3.22 11.28 1.94
N PHE A 70 -4.57 11.24 1.91
CA PHE A 70 -5.33 10.88 0.73
C PHE A 70 -5.41 12.01 -0.32
N TYR A 71 -5.34 13.27 0.13
CA TYR A 71 -5.42 14.44 -0.73
C TYR A 71 -4.06 15.07 -1.04
N SER A 72 -2.97 14.47 -0.59
CA SER A 72 -1.62 14.91 -0.89
C SER A 72 -1.03 14.17 -2.12
N PRO A 73 -0.36 14.90 -3.04
CA PRO A 73 -0.10 16.33 -3.12
C PRO A 73 -1.29 17.12 -3.70
N CYS A 74 -1.46 18.35 -3.21
CA CYS A 74 -2.52 19.23 -3.65
C CYS A 74 -2.02 20.15 -4.78
N LEU A 75 -2.01 19.67 -6.02
CA LEU A 75 -1.38 20.31 -7.17
C LEU A 75 -2.30 21.22 -7.98
N SER A 76 -3.45 21.62 -7.43
CA SER A 76 -4.42 22.48 -8.11
C SER A 76 -5.06 23.47 -7.14
N LYS A 77 -5.37 24.68 -7.63
CA LYS A 77 -6.07 25.72 -6.87
C LYS A 77 -7.44 25.30 -6.33
N ALA A 78 -8.05 24.26 -6.90
CA ALA A 78 -9.30 23.72 -6.39
C ALA A 78 -9.18 23.04 -5.00
N CYS A 79 -7.97 22.87 -4.48
CA CYS A 79 -7.73 22.46 -3.11
C CYS A 79 -7.86 23.60 -2.08
N GLY A 80 -8.16 24.82 -2.50
CA GLY A 80 -8.22 25.99 -1.61
C GLY A 80 -6.87 26.25 -0.92
N ASP A 81 -6.90 26.60 0.35
CA ASP A 81 -5.71 26.97 1.14
C ASP A 81 -4.63 25.87 1.18
N ALA A 82 -5.01 24.60 1.04
CA ALA A 82 -4.05 23.50 0.95
C ALA A 82 -3.13 23.60 -0.28
N SER A 83 -3.54 24.39 -1.30
CA SER A 83 -2.76 24.57 -2.50
C SER A 83 -1.55 25.49 -2.32
N ASP A 84 -1.50 26.29 -1.27
CA ASP A 84 -0.44 27.28 -1.05
C ASP A 84 0.93 26.63 -0.76
N PHE A 85 0.93 25.40 -0.30
CA PHE A 85 2.15 24.62 0.02
C PHE A 85 2.64 23.76 -1.15
N TRP A 86 1.88 23.70 -2.26
CA TRP A 86 2.16 22.83 -3.38
C TRP A 86 2.21 23.61 -4.71
N PRO A 87 3.07 23.22 -5.67
CA PRO A 87 3.10 23.85 -6.98
C PRO A 87 1.78 23.62 -7.73
N GLN A 88 1.20 24.70 -8.24
CA GLN A 88 -0.08 24.69 -8.95
C GLN A 88 0.11 24.33 -10.43
N ILE A 89 0.31 23.04 -10.72
CA ILE A 89 0.62 22.52 -12.06
C ILE A 89 -0.57 21.88 -12.78
N LEU A 90 -1.65 21.57 -12.07
CA LEU A 90 -2.83 20.93 -12.64
C LEU A 90 -3.98 21.92 -12.82
N PRO A 91 -4.74 21.80 -13.91
CA PRO A 91 -5.95 22.59 -14.10
C PRO A 91 -7.01 22.20 -13.05
N ASN A 92 -7.94 23.13 -12.82
CA ASN A 92 -9.08 22.85 -11.97
C ASN A 92 -10.07 21.93 -12.71
N VAL A 93 -10.06 20.65 -12.37
CA VAL A 93 -10.92 19.64 -12.98
C VAL A 93 -12.01 19.25 -11.98
N TRP A 94 -13.20 19.80 -12.15
CA TRP A 94 -14.32 19.67 -11.20
C TRP A 94 -14.79 18.24 -10.96
N TRP A 95 -14.64 17.35 -11.92
CA TRP A 95 -15.10 15.95 -11.86
C TRP A 95 -14.06 15.00 -11.22
N LEU A 96 -12.76 15.38 -11.21
CA LEU A 96 -11.69 14.53 -10.66
C LEU A 96 -11.43 14.89 -9.19
N PRO A 97 -11.64 13.98 -8.25
CA PRO A 97 -11.20 14.20 -6.87
C PRO A 97 -9.67 14.23 -6.82
N PHE A 98 -9.07 15.19 -6.08
CA PHE A 98 -7.61 15.29 -5.97
C PHE A 98 -6.98 14.08 -5.32
N ALA A 99 -7.71 13.38 -4.46
CA ALA A 99 -7.32 12.06 -3.94
C ALA A 99 -7.03 11.02 -5.04
N ALA A 100 -7.52 11.23 -6.27
CA ALA A 100 -7.20 10.37 -7.41
C ALA A 100 -5.74 10.50 -7.89
N LEU A 101 -4.98 11.47 -7.41
CA LEU A 101 -3.55 11.59 -7.70
C LEU A 101 -2.70 10.58 -6.93
N SER A 102 -3.09 10.21 -5.73
CA SER A 102 -2.31 9.32 -4.86
C SER A 102 -2.97 7.97 -4.60
N LEU A 103 -4.27 7.96 -4.31
CA LEU A 103 -4.99 6.74 -3.91
C LEU A 103 -4.93 5.57 -4.90
N PRO A 104 -5.09 5.75 -6.23
CA PRO A 104 -4.99 4.63 -7.17
C PRO A 104 -3.61 3.98 -7.15
N PHE A 105 -2.54 4.75 -7.02
CA PHE A 105 -1.18 4.21 -6.95
C PHE A 105 -0.92 3.47 -5.65
N LEU A 106 -1.38 4.01 -4.52
CA LEU A 106 -1.30 3.35 -3.23
C LEU A 106 -2.13 2.06 -3.20
N LEU A 107 -3.31 2.08 -3.82
CA LEU A 107 -4.16 0.91 -3.98
C LEU A 107 -3.48 -0.16 -4.82
N LEU A 108 -2.96 0.20 -6.00
CA LEU A 108 -2.28 -0.72 -6.90
C LEU A 108 -0.97 -1.24 -6.30
N PHE A 109 -0.23 -0.43 -5.53
CA PHE A 109 0.92 -0.90 -4.79
C PHE A 109 0.55 -2.02 -3.80
N ARG A 110 -0.60 -1.89 -3.10
CA ARG A 110 -1.11 -2.93 -2.19
C ARG A 110 -1.68 -4.12 -2.95
N LEU A 111 -2.50 -3.91 -3.97
CA LEU A 111 -3.10 -4.99 -4.77
C LEU A 111 -2.06 -5.89 -5.44
N THR A 112 -0.98 -5.31 -5.94
CA THR A 112 0.10 -6.06 -6.57
C THR A 112 1.10 -6.63 -5.57
N CYS A 113 1.01 -6.28 -4.28
CA CYS A 113 1.87 -6.78 -3.22
C CYS A 113 1.73 -8.30 -3.06
N TYR A 114 2.86 -8.99 -2.96
CA TYR A 114 2.90 -10.45 -2.81
C TYR A 114 2.11 -10.96 -1.61
N TYR A 115 2.07 -10.19 -0.52
CA TYR A 115 1.32 -10.54 0.67
C TYR A 115 -0.21 -10.50 0.45
N TYR A 116 -0.72 -9.39 -0.08
CA TYR A 116 -2.16 -9.26 -0.39
C TYR A 116 -2.57 -10.21 -1.52
N ARG A 117 -1.74 -10.33 -2.54
CA ARG A 117 -1.93 -11.28 -3.63
C ARG A 117 -2.17 -12.70 -3.13
N GLY A 118 -1.37 -13.17 -2.16
CA GLY A 118 -1.53 -14.50 -1.58
C GLY A 118 -2.91 -14.72 -0.92
N ALA A 119 -3.57 -13.66 -0.43
CA ALA A 119 -4.91 -13.77 0.14
C ALA A 119 -5.97 -13.96 -0.93
N TYR A 120 -6.11 -13.02 -1.87
CA TYR A 120 -7.16 -13.13 -2.89
C TYR A 120 -6.93 -14.24 -3.92
N TYR A 121 -5.70 -14.76 -4.07
CA TYR A 121 -5.48 -15.99 -4.83
C TYR A 121 -6.12 -17.20 -4.14
N ARG A 122 -6.13 -17.23 -2.82
CA ARG A 122 -6.75 -18.29 -2.05
C ARG A 122 -8.27 -18.16 -1.93
N THR A 123 -8.78 -16.94 -1.83
CA THR A 123 -10.22 -16.67 -1.66
C THR A 123 -10.95 -16.59 -2.98
N VAL A 124 -10.52 -15.69 -3.88
CA VAL A 124 -11.21 -15.38 -5.14
C VAL A 124 -10.81 -16.35 -6.25
N TRP A 125 -9.50 -16.52 -6.49
CA TRP A 125 -9.02 -17.41 -7.56
C TRP A 125 -9.01 -18.88 -7.18
N GLN A 126 -8.90 -19.19 -5.90
CA GLN A 126 -8.81 -20.55 -5.36
C GLN A 126 -7.74 -21.41 -6.06
N SER A 127 -6.60 -20.81 -6.35
CA SER A 127 -5.49 -21.43 -7.07
C SER A 127 -4.11 -20.99 -6.56
N PRO A 128 -3.55 -21.69 -5.54
CA PRO A 128 -4.13 -22.75 -4.73
C PRO A 128 -5.09 -22.22 -3.66
N THR A 129 -6.07 -23.05 -3.26
CA THR A 129 -6.94 -22.76 -2.09
C THR A 129 -6.12 -22.82 -0.79
N ALA A 130 -5.62 -23.99 -0.47
CA ALA A 130 -4.74 -24.29 0.65
C ALA A 130 -4.08 -25.66 0.47
N CYS A 131 -3.11 -26.01 1.32
CA CYS A 131 -2.55 -27.35 1.34
C CYS A 131 -3.65 -28.37 1.66
N ALA A 132 -3.65 -29.49 0.93
CA ALA A 132 -4.64 -30.58 1.08
C ALA A 132 -6.12 -30.18 0.91
N VAL A 133 -6.39 -29.09 0.19
CA VAL A 133 -7.73 -28.67 -0.22
C VAL A 133 -7.85 -28.80 -1.73
N ALA A 134 -8.94 -29.42 -2.19
CA ALA A 134 -9.20 -29.57 -3.63
C ALA A 134 -9.28 -28.22 -4.34
N GLU A 135 -8.68 -28.14 -5.53
CA GLU A 135 -8.73 -26.94 -6.36
C GLU A 135 -9.90 -27.03 -7.32
N PRO A 136 -10.79 -26.00 -7.37
CA PRO A 136 -11.94 -26.02 -8.27
C PRO A 136 -11.56 -25.80 -9.73
N ARG A 137 -10.36 -25.28 -9.99
CA ARG A 137 -9.91 -24.94 -11.35
C ARG A 137 -8.87 -25.90 -11.86
N VAL A 138 -9.10 -26.48 -13.03
CA VAL A 138 -8.19 -27.41 -13.70
C VAL A 138 -6.98 -26.68 -14.31
N HIS A 139 -7.19 -25.45 -14.81
CA HIS A 139 -6.14 -24.69 -15.50
C HIS A 139 -5.83 -23.40 -14.76
N TYR A 140 -4.58 -23.27 -14.35
CA TYR A 140 -4.03 -22.04 -13.80
C TYR A 140 -2.96 -21.47 -14.72
N THR A 141 -3.20 -20.25 -15.21
CA THR A 141 -2.30 -19.55 -16.15
C THR A 141 -1.27 -18.66 -15.44
N GLY A 142 -1.35 -18.53 -14.13
CA GLY A 142 -0.49 -17.64 -13.34
C GLY A 142 -0.58 -16.18 -13.78
N GLU A 143 0.52 -15.44 -13.64
CA GLU A 143 0.64 -14.04 -14.03
C GLU A 143 1.04 -13.85 -15.50
N THR A 144 0.64 -14.76 -16.39
CA THR A 144 0.95 -14.70 -17.84
C THR A 144 -0.15 -14.00 -18.63
N ARG A 145 -1.36 -13.90 -18.09
CA ARG A 145 -2.55 -13.32 -18.76
C ARG A 145 -3.27 -12.33 -17.84
N PHE A 146 -4.02 -11.42 -18.47
CA PHE A 146 -4.92 -10.51 -17.74
C PHE A 146 -6.01 -11.31 -16.99
N PRO A 147 -6.40 -10.92 -15.79
CA PRO A 147 -5.96 -9.74 -15.04
C PRO A 147 -4.67 -9.94 -14.22
N LEU A 148 -4.21 -11.17 -14.03
CA LEU A 148 -3.13 -11.49 -13.10
C LEU A 148 -1.74 -11.01 -13.57
N ILE A 149 -1.55 -10.77 -14.87
CA ILE A 149 -0.31 -10.18 -15.42
C ILE A 149 0.02 -8.81 -14.80
N VAL A 150 -1.01 -8.08 -14.34
CA VAL A 150 -0.86 -6.78 -13.66
C VAL A 150 -0.01 -6.91 -12.39
N GLN A 151 0.06 -8.09 -11.78
CA GLN A 151 0.90 -8.33 -10.60
C GLN A 151 2.40 -8.09 -10.87
N ASN A 152 2.83 -8.22 -12.11
CA ASN A 152 4.23 -7.99 -12.51
C ASN A 152 4.61 -6.50 -12.50
N THR A 153 3.64 -5.60 -12.40
CA THR A 153 3.87 -4.14 -12.34
C THR A 153 4.20 -3.62 -10.94
N HIS A 154 4.21 -4.47 -9.91
CA HIS A 154 4.43 -4.07 -8.52
C HIS A 154 5.68 -3.19 -8.30
N ARG A 155 6.76 -3.44 -9.03
CA ARG A 155 7.98 -2.63 -8.95
C ARG A 155 7.77 -1.17 -9.32
N TYR A 156 6.94 -0.89 -10.32
CA TYR A 156 6.64 0.48 -10.73
C TYR A 156 5.83 1.21 -9.65
N PHE A 157 4.82 0.54 -9.09
CA PHE A 157 4.06 1.09 -7.98
C PHE A 157 4.89 1.27 -6.70
N PHE A 158 5.92 0.44 -6.50
CA PHE A 158 6.89 0.64 -5.41
C PHE A 158 7.64 1.99 -5.57
N TYR A 159 8.08 2.36 -6.75
CA TYR A 159 8.73 3.66 -6.97
C TYR A 159 7.77 4.82 -6.70
N VAL A 160 6.55 4.73 -7.20
CA VAL A 160 5.53 5.76 -6.94
C VAL A 160 5.19 5.84 -5.44
N ALA A 161 5.08 4.72 -4.75
CA ALA A 161 4.87 4.69 -3.30
C ALA A 161 6.03 5.36 -2.54
N GLY A 162 7.26 5.21 -3.01
CA GLY A 162 8.42 5.94 -2.49
C GLY A 162 8.26 7.45 -2.63
N ILE A 163 7.86 7.92 -3.81
CA ILE A 163 7.60 9.35 -4.07
C ILE A 163 6.47 9.86 -3.16
N ILE A 164 5.37 9.12 -3.04
CA ILE A 164 4.25 9.48 -2.15
C ILE A 164 4.71 9.53 -0.68
N SER A 165 5.63 8.65 -0.26
CA SER A 165 6.19 8.70 1.10
C SER A 165 7.02 9.98 1.33
N VAL A 166 7.77 10.46 0.32
CA VAL A 166 8.48 11.76 0.39
C VAL A 166 7.48 12.90 0.50
N ILE A 167 6.42 12.88 -0.32
CA ILE A 167 5.35 13.88 -0.32
C ILE A 167 4.70 13.98 1.06
N ASN A 168 4.27 12.86 1.63
CA ASN A 168 3.67 12.83 2.98
C ASN A 168 4.66 13.25 4.08
N SER A 169 5.98 13.03 3.86
CA SER A 169 7.01 13.55 4.78
C SER A 169 7.07 15.07 4.77
N TYR A 170 6.95 15.67 3.59
CA TYR A 170 6.86 17.12 3.45
C TYR A 170 5.62 17.68 4.16
N ASP A 171 4.43 17.08 3.95
CA ASP A 171 3.21 17.51 4.64
C ASP A 171 3.34 17.43 6.15
N ALA A 172 3.96 16.36 6.66
CA ALA A 172 4.19 16.21 8.10
C ALA A 172 5.16 17.27 8.65
N ILE A 173 6.11 17.76 7.86
CA ILE A 173 7.01 18.86 8.24
C ILE A 173 6.26 20.19 8.24
N VAL A 174 5.50 20.47 7.19
CA VAL A 174 4.69 21.69 7.07
C VAL A 174 3.65 21.78 8.19
N ALA A 175 3.13 20.67 8.64
CA ALA A 175 2.16 20.58 9.73
C ALA A 175 2.69 21.05 11.11
N PHE A 176 4.00 21.30 11.27
CA PHE A 176 4.54 21.93 12.49
C PHE A 176 4.40 23.46 12.49
N HIS A 177 3.72 24.03 11.51
CA HIS A 177 3.37 25.44 11.50
C HIS A 177 2.19 25.73 12.47
N SER A 178 2.22 26.92 13.11
CA SER A 178 1.12 27.46 13.89
C SER A 178 1.25 28.96 14.00
N ASP A 179 0.20 29.68 13.64
CA ASP A 179 0.15 31.14 13.75
C ASP A 179 0.19 31.61 15.21
N ASP A 180 -0.31 30.79 16.14
CA ASP A 180 -0.35 31.09 17.57
C ASP A 180 0.92 30.67 18.33
N GLY A 181 1.83 29.95 17.67
CA GLY A 181 3.02 29.36 18.31
C GLY A 181 4.26 30.24 18.29
N PRO A 182 5.21 30.02 19.22
CA PRO A 182 6.45 30.76 19.28
C PRO A 182 7.27 30.58 18.01
N GLY A 183 7.54 31.70 17.29
CA GLY A 183 8.30 31.67 16.03
C GLY A 183 7.56 30.97 14.89
N GLY A 184 6.24 30.85 14.94
CA GLY A 184 5.46 30.15 13.92
C GLY A 184 5.50 28.63 14.05
N PHE A 185 5.99 28.07 15.16
CA PHE A 185 6.08 26.64 15.42
C PHE A 185 4.92 26.17 16.30
N GLY A 186 4.33 25.03 15.95
CA GLY A 186 3.29 24.39 16.73
C GLY A 186 3.46 22.87 16.79
N PHE A 187 3.04 22.30 17.91
CA PHE A 187 3.10 20.85 18.13
C PHE A 187 1.84 20.35 18.86
N GLY A 188 1.15 19.42 18.24
CA GLY A 188 -0.06 18.82 18.79
C GLY A 188 -0.19 17.35 18.47
N LEU A 189 -1.31 16.76 18.86
CA LEU A 189 -1.58 15.34 18.62
C LEU A 189 -1.63 15.01 17.11
N GLY A 190 -2.15 15.92 16.28
CA GLY A 190 -2.16 15.76 14.83
C GLY A 190 -0.77 15.58 14.25
N ASN A 191 0.21 16.37 14.72
CA ASN A 191 1.62 16.22 14.32
C ASN A 191 2.16 14.82 14.66
N VAL A 192 1.88 14.33 15.87
CA VAL A 192 2.33 12.98 16.31
C VAL A 192 1.73 11.91 15.38
N ILE A 193 0.43 11.99 15.09
CA ILE A 193 -0.27 11.03 14.23
C ILE A 193 0.31 11.07 12.80
N MET A 194 0.54 12.27 12.24
CA MET A 194 1.13 12.42 10.90
C MET A 194 2.54 11.87 10.83
N VAL A 195 3.40 12.18 11.82
CA VAL A 195 4.78 11.67 11.87
C VAL A 195 4.80 10.14 12.00
N VAL A 196 3.97 9.57 12.87
CA VAL A 196 3.85 8.11 13.01
C VAL A 196 3.41 7.47 11.70
N ASN A 197 2.42 8.07 11.01
CA ASN A 197 1.98 7.58 9.70
C ASN A 197 3.11 7.60 8.67
N VAL A 198 3.87 8.70 8.59
CA VAL A 198 5.03 8.83 7.67
C VAL A 198 6.10 7.80 7.97
N ILE A 199 6.46 7.60 9.23
CA ILE A 199 7.42 6.57 9.63
C ILE A 199 6.92 5.19 9.17
N MET A 200 5.65 4.89 9.39
CA MET A 200 5.07 3.59 9.00
C MET A 200 4.99 3.42 7.48
N LEU A 201 4.70 4.49 6.72
CA LEU A 201 4.76 4.47 5.25
C LEU A 201 6.18 4.12 4.76
N TRP A 202 7.20 4.74 5.33
CA TRP A 202 8.60 4.42 4.99
C TRP A 202 8.97 3.00 5.38
N VAL A 203 8.64 2.55 6.57
CA VAL A 203 8.90 1.18 7.02
C VAL A 203 8.23 0.17 6.11
N TYR A 204 6.96 0.41 5.73
CA TYR A 204 6.24 -0.47 4.80
C TYR A 204 6.86 -0.47 3.41
N THR A 205 7.17 0.69 2.84
CA THR A 205 7.77 0.82 1.50
C THR A 205 9.16 0.18 1.46
N LEU A 206 10.01 0.46 2.44
CA LEU A 206 11.37 -0.10 2.51
C LEU A 206 11.38 -1.61 2.83
N SER A 207 10.39 -2.11 3.54
CA SER A 207 10.26 -3.55 3.80
C SER A 207 9.79 -4.36 2.58
N CYS A 208 9.42 -3.69 1.49
CA CYS A 208 8.90 -4.34 0.29
C CYS A 208 9.94 -5.24 -0.38
N HIS A 209 9.47 -6.34 -0.95
CA HIS A 209 10.30 -7.23 -1.76
C HIS A 209 10.93 -6.51 -2.96
N SER A 210 10.22 -5.55 -3.57
CA SER A 210 10.77 -4.71 -4.64
C SER A 210 11.95 -3.86 -4.17
N CYS A 211 11.90 -3.29 -2.95
CA CYS A 211 13.04 -2.59 -2.37
C CYS A 211 14.26 -3.50 -2.23
N ARG A 212 14.05 -4.72 -1.73
CA ARG A 212 15.11 -5.73 -1.62
C ARG A 212 15.75 -6.05 -2.98
N HIS A 213 14.94 -6.15 -4.05
CA HIS A 213 15.44 -6.34 -5.41
C HIS A 213 16.19 -5.13 -5.96
N VAL A 214 15.75 -3.91 -5.67
CA VAL A 214 16.43 -2.68 -6.10
C VAL A 214 17.80 -2.56 -5.44
N THR A 215 17.89 -2.86 -4.15
CA THR A 215 19.13 -2.72 -3.38
C THR A 215 20.15 -3.83 -3.70
N GLY A 216 19.73 -5.08 -3.83
CA GLY A 216 20.60 -6.25 -4.01
C GLY A 216 20.53 -6.91 -5.38
N GLY A 217 19.60 -6.53 -6.26
CA GLY A 217 19.46 -7.12 -7.57
C GLY A 217 20.63 -6.82 -8.51
N ARG A 218 20.89 -7.74 -9.45
CA ARG A 218 21.98 -7.67 -10.43
C ARG A 218 23.41 -7.68 -9.85
N LEU A 219 23.56 -7.90 -8.55
CA LEU A 219 24.88 -8.09 -7.94
C LEU A 219 25.29 -9.57 -8.05
N LYS A 220 26.40 -9.83 -8.71
CA LYS A 220 26.99 -11.16 -8.80
C LYS A 220 27.87 -11.49 -7.60
N ASN A 221 28.40 -10.44 -6.92
CA ASN A 221 29.32 -10.59 -5.81
C ASN A 221 29.12 -9.45 -4.80
N PHE A 222 28.58 -9.78 -3.63
CA PHE A 222 28.27 -8.82 -2.58
C PHE A 222 29.53 -8.26 -1.90
N SER A 223 30.63 -9.04 -1.82
CA SER A 223 31.88 -8.59 -1.18
C SER A 223 32.52 -7.39 -1.89
N LYS A 224 32.27 -7.23 -3.20
CA LYS A 224 32.73 -6.07 -3.97
C LYS A 224 31.86 -4.81 -3.78
N HIS A 225 30.73 -4.93 -3.09
CA HIS A 225 29.74 -3.86 -2.92
C HIS A 225 29.27 -3.77 -1.45
N PRO A 226 30.15 -3.46 -0.48
CA PRO A 226 29.85 -3.56 0.95
C PRO A 226 28.69 -2.66 1.39
N VAL A 227 28.56 -1.43 0.86
CA VAL A 227 27.48 -0.51 1.16
C VAL A 227 26.14 -1.06 0.69
N ARG A 228 26.06 -1.54 -0.55
CA ARG A 228 24.82 -2.15 -1.06
C ARG A 228 24.46 -3.43 -0.33
N TYR A 229 25.42 -4.22 0.09
CA TYR A 229 25.20 -5.41 0.92
C TYR A 229 24.64 -5.04 2.29
N TRP A 230 25.21 -4.02 2.92
CA TRP A 230 24.71 -3.52 4.20
C TRP A 230 23.25 -3.04 4.10
N ILE A 231 22.93 -2.18 3.10
CA ILE A 231 21.56 -1.71 2.85
C ILE A 231 20.62 -2.89 2.61
N TRP A 232 21.00 -3.83 1.74
CA TRP A 232 20.23 -5.03 1.45
C TRP A 232 19.97 -5.87 2.70
N THR A 233 20.93 -5.94 3.62
CA THR A 233 20.79 -6.65 4.90
C THR A 233 19.75 -5.99 5.79
N GLN A 234 19.74 -4.65 5.90
CA GLN A 234 18.72 -3.93 6.68
C GLN A 234 17.33 -4.10 6.05
N VAL A 235 17.21 -3.89 4.75
CA VAL A 235 15.96 -4.13 4.00
C VAL A 235 15.47 -5.57 4.18
N SER A 236 16.38 -6.56 4.18
CA SER A 236 16.03 -7.96 4.39
C SER A 236 15.47 -8.23 5.79
N LYS A 237 16.01 -7.57 6.83
CA LYS A 237 15.46 -7.63 8.20
C LYS A 237 14.05 -7.04 8.27
N LEU A 238 13.82 -5.88 7.65
CA LEU A 238 12.49 -5.29 7.57
C LEU A 238 11.51 -6.17 6.81
N ASN A 239 11.96 -6.78 5.72
CA ASN A 239 11.13 -7.62 4.85
C ASN A 239 10.53 -8.84 5.58
N THR A 240 11.19 -9.37 6.61
CA THR A 240 10.65 -10.48 7.42
C THR A 240 9.32 -10.15 8.09
N ARG A 241 9.08 -8.87 8.39
CA ARG A 241 7.86 -8.36 9.04
C ARG A 241 6.96 -7.55 8.11
N HIS A 242 7.18 -7.63 6.79
CA HIS A 242 6.42 -6.85 5.80
C HIS A 242 4.89 -7.02 5.94
N LYS A 243 4.43 -8.22 6.24
CA LYS A 243 3.02 -8.51 6.53
C LYS A 243 2.45 -7.66 7.68
N LEU A 244 3.20 -7.55 8.78
CA LEU A 244 2.81 -6.74 9.93
C LEU A 244 2.75 -5.25 9.56
N TYR A 245 3.77 -4.76 8.87
CA TYR A 245 3.83 -3.36 8.44
C TYR A 245 2.71 -3.02 7.45
N ALA A 246 2.33 -3.94 6.57
CA ALA A 246 1.20 -3.77 5.68
C ALA A 246 -0.12 -3.51 6.43
N TRP A 247 -0.36 -4.22 7.55
CA TRP A 247 -1.52 -4.01 8.40
C TRP A 247 -1.45 -2.70 9.20
N ILE A 248 -0.32 -2.42 9.82
CA ILE A 248 -0.14 -1.21 10.63
C ILE A 248 -0.34 0.02 9.74
N THR A 249 0.28 0.08 8.55
CA THR A 249 0.13 1.22 7.64
C THR A 249 -1.27 1.38 7.08
N LEU A 250 -2.03 0.32 6.96
CA LEU A 250 -3.44 0.41 6.60
C LEU A 250 -4.21 1.19 7.70
N GLY A 251 -3.97 0.81 8.96
CA GLY A 251 -4.58 1.46 10.11
C GLY A 251 -4.12 2.91 10.32
N THR A 252 -2.80 3.18 10.20
CA THR A 252 -2.28 4.54 10.40
C THR A 252 -2.76 5.51 9.33
N LEU A 253 -2.87 5.10 8.06
CA LEU A 253 -3.44 5.93 6.99
C LEU A 253 -4.88 6.31 7.28
N MET A 254 -5.71 5.34 7.64
CA MET A 254 -7.12 5.60 7.99
C MET A 254 -7.23 6.48 9.23
N LEU A 255 -6.44 6.20 10.26
CA LEU A 255 -6.45 6.98 11.50
C LEU A 255 -6.04 8.43 11.26
N THR A 256 -5.00 8.66 10.46
CA THR A 256 -4.52 10.02 10.15
C THR A 256 -5.57 10.80 9.38
N ASP A 257 -6.14 10.22 8.34
CA ASP A 257 -7.21 10.87 7.57
C ASP A 257 -8.43 11.14 8.44
N PHE A 258 -8.87 10.17 9.22
CA PHE A 258 -10.04 10.30 10.09
C PHE A 258 -9.83 11.37 11.17
N TYR A 259 -8.65 11.40 11.80
CA TYR A 259 -8.31 12.41 12.79
C TYR A 259 -8.34 13.82 12.19
N ILE A 260 -7.67 14.03 11.06
CA ILE A 260 -7.66 15.33 10.38
C ILE A 260 -9.07 15.74 9.95
N MET A 261 -9.87 14.81 9.47
CA MET A 261 -11.29 15.05 9.14
C MET A 261 -12.08 15.54 10.35
N LEU A 262 -11.91 14.92 11.51
CA LEU A 262 -12.61 15.33 12.74
C LEU A 262 -12.18 16.73 13.21
N VAL A 263 -10.89 17.04 13.15
CA VAL A 263 -10.36 18.36 13.49
C VAL A 263 -10.83 19.42 12.50
N ALA A 264 -10.74 19.14 11.20
CA ALA A 264 -11.12 20.06 10.14
C ALA A 264 -12.64 20.33 10.10
N SER A 265 -13.46 19.35 10.49
CA SER A 265 -14.92 19.52 10.62
C SER A 265 -15.34 20.25 11.90
N GLY A 266 -14.40 20.51 12.83
CA GLY A 266 -14.71 21.10 14.13
C GLY A 266 -15.37 20.14 15.12
N ALA A 267 -15.46 18.84 14.79
CA ALA A 267 -16.05 17.84 15.68
C ALA A 267 -15.24 17.62 16.96
N ILE A 268 -13.91 17.75 16.86
CA ILE A 268 -12.98 17.70 17.99
C ILE A 268 -11.94 18.82 17.87
N PRO A 269 -11.47 19.42 18.98
CA PRO A 269 -10.27 20.26 18.98
C PRO A 269 -9.02 19.39 18.83
N ASP A 270 -7.97 19.93 18.19
CA ASP A 270 -6.64 19.31 18.26
C ASP A 270 -6.05 19.48 19.66
N LEU A 271 -5.52 18.41 20.24
CA LEU A 271 -4.81 18.48 21.51
C LEU A 271 -3.43 19.09 21.27
N ARG A 272 -3.27 20.35 21.71
CA ARG A 272 -2.02 21.10 21.54
C ARG A 272 -1.11 20.94 22.73
N PHE A 273 0.18 20.80 22.44
CA PHE A 273 1.27 20.81 23.44
C PHE A 273 2.06 22.12 23.39
N ILE A 274 2.18 22.72 22.18
CA ILE A 274 2.84 23.99 21.90
C ILE A 274 2.07 24.71 20.80
N GLY A 275 1.68 25.95 20.99
CA GLY A 275 1.08 26.82 19.98
C GLY A 275 -0.37 26.56 19.62
#